data_721369adbddbd8655cccb6d9a1f9cf2e
#
_entry.id   721369adbddbd8655cccb6d9a1f9cf2e
#
_cell.length_a   1.000
_cell.length_b   1.000
_cell.length_c   1.000
_cell.angle_alpha   90.00
_cell.angle_beta   90.00
_cell.angle_gamma   90.00
#
_symmetry.space_group_name_H-M   'P 1'
#
loop_
_entity.id
_entity.type
_entity.pdbx_description
1 polymer ?
#
loop_
_entity_poly.entity_id
_entity_poly.type
_entity_poly.pdbx_seq_one_letter_code
_entity_poly.pdbx_strand_id
1 'polypeptide(L)'
;MGYTLKKFLIKKKGYVSVSLESIDTLHFILYARVNGKSGRFILDTGASNTCIGENWADYFKLIAERSEIRAAGAGTDTLKTRTSVGNLLQIGDVIIKKQPLLIFDLSHINRALAEFGAEPVQGIIGADILLKKKAVIDYAQSQLYLQHR
;
A
#
# COMPACT_ATOMS: atom_id res chain seq x y z
N MET A 1 21.43 23.12 17.27
CA MET A 1 20.60 21.93 17.13
C MET A 1 20.47 21.53 15.68
N GLY A 2 20.81 20.30 15.37
CA GLY A 2 20.68 19.77 14.02
C GLY A 2 19.25 19.48 13.64
N TYR A 3 19.03 19.24 12.35
CA TYR A 3 17.75 18.76 11.86
C TYR A 3 17.55 17.30 12.26
N THR A 4 16.32 16.95 12.68
CA THR A 4 15.90 15.56 12.74
C THR A 4 15.72 15.07 11.30
N LEU A 5 15.67 13.77 11.09
CA LEU A 5 15.38 13.20 9.77
C LEU A 5 14.07 13.75 9.24
N LYS A 6 13.05 13.77 10.08
CA LYS A 6 11.73 14.28 9.71
C LYS A 6 11.78 15.73 9.21
N LYS A 7 12.43 16.61 9.97
CA LYS A 7 12.57 18.03 9.59
C LYS A 7 13.32 18.16 8.27
N PHE A 8 14.40 17.40 8.14
CA PHE A 8 15.21 17.43 6.92
C PHE A 8 14.37 17.03 5.70
N LEU A 9 13.69 15.90 5.76
CA LEU A 9 12.91 15.41 4.63
C LEU A 9 11.77 16.35 4.29
N ILE A 10 11.02 16.82 5.28
CA ILE A 10 9.87 17.69 5.03
C ILE A 10 10.31 19.06 4.54
N LYS A 11 11.21 19.72 5.24
CA LYS A 11 11.57 21.11 4.94
C LYS A 11 12.51 21.23 3.74
N LYS A 12 13.47 20.32 3.60
CA LYS A 12 14.53 20.43 2.58
C LYS A 12 14.24 19.64 1.31
N LYS A 13 13.44 18.60 1.41
CA LYS A 13 13.23 17.66 0.30
C LYS A 13 11.77 17.58 -0.20
N GLY A 14 10.85 18.27 0.46
CA GLY A 14 9.45 18.29 0.03
C GLY A 14 8.70 16.99 0.25
N TYR A 15 9.06 16.26 1.30
CA TYR A 15 8.38 15.00 1.65
C TYR A 15 7.20 15.25 2.58
N VAL A 16 6.25 14.33 2.52
CA VAL A 16 5.13 14.24 3.45
C VAL A 16 5.35 13.02 4.33
N SER A 17 5.07 13.16 5.61
CA SER A 17 5.19 12.10 6.60
C SER A 17 3.85 11.40 6.79
N VAL A 18 3.87 10.07 6.76
CA VAL A 18 2.70 9.22 6.99
C VAL A 18 3.04 8.26 8.13
N SER A 19 2.19 8.23 9.15
CA SER A 19 2.40 7.35 10.31
C SER A 19 2.14 5.90 9.93
N LEU A 20 3.01 5.01 10.42
CA LEU A 20 2.88 3.57 10.24
C LEU A 20 2.51 2.92 11.57
N GLU A 21 1.62 1.95 11.52
CA GLU A 21 1.26 1.13 12.66
C GLU A 21 2.05 -0.17 12.59
N SER A 22 2.76 -0.50 13.66
CA SER A 22 3.48 -1.77 13.78
C SER A 22 2.56 -2.81 14.38
N ILE A 23 2.54 -4.00 13.80
CA ILE A 23 1.74 -5.11 14.31
C ILE A 23 2.64 -6.29 14.68
N ASP A 24 2.10 -7.28 15.40
CA ASP A 24 2.87 -8.40 15.96
C ASP A 24 3.57 -9.25 14.89
N THR A 25 3.10 -9.22 13.66
CA THR A 25 3.75 -9.91 12.54
C THR A 25 4.97 -9.17 12.00
N LEU A 26 5.33 -8.03 12.60
CA LEU A 26 6.41 -7.14 12.19
C LEU A 26 6.17 -6.43 10.86
N HIS A 27 4.96 -6.49 10.33
CA HIS A 27 4.56 -5.68 9.18
C HIS A 27 4.19 -4.28 9.62
N PHE A 28 4.38 -3.33 8.73
CA PHE A 28 3.83 -1.99 8.88
C PHE A 28 2.47 -1.91 8.19
N ILE A 29 1.53 -1.29 8.86
CA ILE A 29 0.19 -1.00 8.36
C ILE A 29 0.07 0.50 8.16
N LEU A 30 -0.56 0.90 7.07
CA LEU A 30 -0.95 2.28 6.85
C LEU A 30 -2.38 2.37 6.34
N TYR A 31 -2.95 3.55 6.49
CA TYR A 31 -4.29 3.83 5.99
C TYR A 31 -4.16 4.69 4.72
N ALA A 32 -4.92 4.32 3.71
CA ALA A 32 -4.94 5.02 2.44
C ALA A 32 -6.36 5.08 1.92
N ARG A 33 -6.61 5.95 0.96
CA ARG A 33 -7.91 6.03 0.29
C ARG A 33 -7.75 5.65 -1.16
N VAL A 34 -8.66 4.83 -1.61
CA VAL A 34 -8.76 4.46 -3.02
C VAL A 34 -10.14 4.92 -3.50
N ASN A 35 -10.15 5.79 -4.51
CA ASN A 35 -11.37 6.35 -5.04
C ASN A 35 -12.29 6.97 -3.96
N GLY A 36 -11.66 7.61 -2.96
CA GLY A 36 -12.36 8.26 -1.86
C GLY A 36 -12.75 7.35 -0.70
N LYS A 37 -12.45 6.07 -0.77
CA LYS A 37 -12.78 5.11 0.29
C LYS A 37 -11.53 4.72 1.08
N SER A 38 -11.63 4.79 2.41
CA SER A 38 -10.53 4.42 3.29
C SER A 38 -10.33 2.91 3.36
N GLY A 39 -9.07 2.50 3.43
CA GLY A 39 -8.70 1.12 3.63
C GLY A 39 -7.44 0.98 4.47
N ARG A 40 -7.22 -0.22 4.93
CA ARG A 40 -6.08 -0.63 5.74
C ARG A 40 -5.16 -1.47 4.86
N PHE A 41 -3.90 -1.09 4.78
CA PHE A 41 -2.95 -1.67 3.83
C PHE A 41 -1.68 -2.12 4.53
N ILE A 42 -1.12 -3.24 4.08
CA ILE A 42 0.24 -3.62 4.44
C ILE A 42 1.20 -2.84 3.55
N LEU A 43 2.26 -2.29 4.15
CA LEU A 43 3.38 -1.73 3.41
C LEU A 43 4.34 -2.88 3.10
N ASP A 44 4.50 -3.22 1.83
CA ASP A 44 5.30 -4.37 1.42
C ASP A 44 6.25 -4.01 0.28
N THR A 45 7.53 -3.80 0.65
CA THR A 45 8.57 -3.48 -0.34
C THR A 45 8.86 -4.63 -1.30
N GLY A 46 8.48 -5.84 -0.94
CA GLY A 46 8.65 -7.03 -1.79
C GLY A 46 7.53 -7.24 -2.79
N ALA A 47 6.42 -6.52 -2.67
CA ALA A 47 5.35 -6.58 -3.64
C ALA A 47 5.65 -5.62 -4.79
N SER A 48 5.73 -6.14 -6.01
CA SER A 48 6.02 -5.31 -7.18
C SER A 48 4.89 -4.36 -7.55
N ASN A 49 3.66 -4.74 -7.23
CA ASN A 49 2.47 -3.99 -7.58
C ASN A 49 1.60 -3.78 -6.35
N THR A 50 1.02 -2.59 -6.24
CA THR A 50 -0.01 -2.31 -5.26
C THR A 50 -1.28 -3.07 -5.65
N CYS A 51 -1.92 -3.69 -4.66
CA CYS A 51 -3.05 -4.55 -4.92
C CYS A 51 -4.18 -4.37 -3.90
N ILE A 52 -5.35 -4.77 -4.33
CA ILE A 52 -6.58 -4.74 -3.55
C ILE A 52 -7.12 -6.16 -3.46
N GLY A 53 -7.61 -6.54 -2.28
CA GLY A 53 -8.27 -7.83 -2.08
C GLY A 53 -9.55 -7.92 -2.90
N GLU A 54 -9.79 -9.06 -3.51
CA GLU A 54 -10.92 -9.27 -4.42
C GLU A 54 -12.26 -8.94 -3.75
N ASN A 55 -12.41 -9.25 -2.47
CA ASN A 55 -13.63 -8.97 -1.71
C ASN A 55 -13.91 -7.47 -1.54
N TRP A 56 -12.92 -6.61 -1.82
CA TRP A 56 -13.02 -5.17 -1.60
C TRP A 56 -13.10 -4.37 -2.89
N ALA A 57 -13.10 -5.03 -4.05
CA ALA A 57 -13.12 -4.36 -5.34
C ALA A 57 -14.34 -3.44 -5.49
N ASP A 58 -15.52 -3.91 -5.12
CA ASP A 58 -16.73 -3.11 -5.19
C ASP A 58 -16.73 -1.94 -4.20
N TYR A 59 -16.24 -2.19 -2.99
CA TYR A 59 -16.12 -1.16 -1.96
C TYR A 59 -15.29 0.02 -2.45
N PHE A 60 -14.17 -0.26 -3.12
CA PHE A 60 -13.28 0.77 -3.65
C PHE A 60 -13.68 1.25 -5.05
N LYS A 61 -14.82 0.83 -5.55
CA LYS A 61 -15.34 1.23 -6.86
C LYS A 61 -14.39 0.92 -8.00
N LEU A 62 -13.71 -0.21 -7.92
CA LEU A 62 -12.78 -0.63 -8.96
C LEU A 62 -13.55 -1.19 -10.16
N ILE A 63 -13.14 -0.77 -11.34
CA ILE A 63 -13.59 -1.37 -12.58
C ILE A 63 -12.50 -2.35 -13.00
N ALA A 64 -12.80 -3.64 -12.90
CA ALA A 64 -11.81 -4.66 -13.12
C ALA A 64 -11.75 -5.08 -14.57
N GLU A 65 -10.53 -5.18 -15.09
CA GLU A 65 -10.24 -5.76 -16.38
C GLU A 65 -9.53 -7.08 -16.18
N ARG A 66 -9.73 -8.01 -17.10
CA ARG A 66 -9.01 -9.28 -17.04
C ARG A 66 -7.53 -9.04 -17.29
N SER A 67 -6.68 -9.49 -16.38
CA SER A 67 -5.24 -9.36 -16.50
C SER A 67 -4.62 -10.73 -16.79
N GLU A 68 -3.62 -10.74 -17.67
CA GLU A 68 -2.77 -11.90 -17.89
C GLU A 68 -1.56 -11.90 -16.94
N ILE A 69 -1.37 -10.83 -16.19
CA ILE A 69 -0.29 -10.70 -15.22
C ILE A 69 -0.64 -11.53 -13.99
N ARG A 70 0.27 -12.41 -13.60
CA ARG A 70 0.11 -13.21 -12.39
C ARG A 70 0.79 -12.49 -11.22
N ALA A 71 0.18 -12.56 -10.05
CA ALA A 71 0.77 -11.96 -8.85
C ALA A 71 1.98 -12.78 -8.41
N ALA A 72 3.16 -12.15 -8.48
CA ALA A 72 4.38 -12.74 -7.94
C ALA A 72 4.39 -12.60 -6.42
N GLY A 73 4.96 -13.58 -5.73
CA GLY A 73 5.10 -13.54 -4.28
C GLY A 73 3.89 -14.05 -3.50
N ALA A 74 2.81 -14.40 -4.17
CA ALA A 74 1.62 -14.93 -3.52
C ALA A 74 1.67 -16.46 -3.25
N GLY A 75 2.78 -17.09 -3.56
CA GLY A 75 3.01 -18.50 -3.26
C GLY A 75 2.39 -19.50 -4.22
N THR A 76 1.79 -19.05 -5.31
CA THR A 76 1.22 -19.94 -6.31
C THR A 76 1.23 -19.28 -7.70
N ASP A 77 1.60 -20.07 -8.69
CA ASP A 77 1.62 -19.65 -10.09
C ASP A 77 0.23 -19.66 -10.74
N THR A 78 -0.77 -20.17 -10.02
CA THR A 78 -2.12 -20.33 -10.57
C THR A 78 -3.06 -19.20 -10.19
N LEU A 79 -2.63 -18.24 -9.38
CA LEU A 79 -3.46 -17.10 -8.99
C LEU A 79 -3.75 -16.22 -10.20
N LYS A 80 -5.02 -16.16 -10.56
CA LYS A 80 -5.49 -15.23 -11.58
C LYS A 80 -5.67 -13.87 -10.94
N THR A 81 -5.09 -12.86 -11.57
CA THR A 81 -5.26 -11.49 -11.14
C THR A 81 -6.09 -10.72 -12.17
N ARG A 82 -6.80 -9.73 -11.68
CA ARG A 82 -7.48 -8.76 -12.53
C ARG A 82 -6.78 -7.42 -12.31
N THR A 83 -6.88 -6.53 -13.25
CA THR A 83 -6.30 -5.19 -13.16
C THR A 83 -7.40 -4.15 -13.24
N SER A 84 -7.26 -3.12 -12.45
CA SER A 84 -8.11 -1.93 -12.54
C SER A 84 -7.22 -0.72 -12.81
N VAL A 85 -7.60 0.11 -13.77
CA VAL A 85 -6.84 1.30 -14.15
C VAL A 85 -7.64 2.56 -13.84
N GLY A 86 -6.97 3.72 -13.86
CA GLY A 86 -7.64 5.00 -13.69
C GLY A 86 -8.05 5.32 -12.26
N ASN A 87 -7.45 4.66 -11.29
CA ASN A 87 -7.81 4.83 -9.88
C ASN A 87 -7.09 6.01 -9.25
N LEU A 88 -7.77 6.64 -8.30
CA LEU A 88 -7.20 7.70 -7.47
C LEU A 88 -6.78 7.10 -6.13
N LEU A 89 -5.47 7.15 -5.86
CA LEU A 89 -4.92 6.68 -4.59
C LEU A 89 -4.45 7.88 -3.78
N GLN A 90 -4.84 7.94 -2.51
CA GLN A 90 -4.43 9.01 -1.61
C GLN A 90 -3.80 8.42 -0.36
N ILE A 91 -2.56 8.81 -0.09
CA ILE A 91 -1.82 8.41 1.12
C ILE A 91 -1.40 9.68 1.84
N GLY A 92 -2.04 9.95 2.98
CA GLY A 92 -1.88 11.26 3.62
C GLY A 92 -2.29 12.36 2.66
N ASP A 93 -1.43 13.35 2.47
CA ASP A 93 -1.66 14.45 1.53
C ASP A 93 -1.17 14.15 0.10
N VAL A 94 -0.62 12.97 -0.11
CA VAL A 94 -0.09 12.59 -1.43
C VAL A 94 -1.20 11.97 -2.27
N ILE A 95 -1.43 12.54 -3.44
CA ILE A 95 -2.44 12.08 -4.39
C ILE A 95 -1.76 11.48 -5.60
N ILE A 96 -2.11 10.25 -5.94
CA ILE A 96 -1.58 9.54 -7.09
C ILE A 96 -2.74 9.25 -8.04
N LYS A 97 -2.71 9.87 -9.21
CA LYS A 97 -3.77 9.74 -10.21
C LYS A 97 -3.46 8.60 -11.18
N LYS A 98 -4.51 8.03 -11.75
CA LYS A 98 -4.42 6.98 -12.77
C LYS A 98 -3.56 5.80 -12.32
N GLN A 99 -3.71 5.42 -11.05
CA GLN A 99 -2.93 4.32 -10.48
C GLN A 99 -3.52 2.98 -10.89
N PRO A 100 -2.74 2.13 -11.59
CA PRO A 100 -3.18 0.75 -11.82
C PRO A 100 -3.12 -0.04 -10.50
N LEU A 101 -4.11 -0.87 -10.27
CA LEU A 101 -4.18 -1.71 -9.09
C LEU A 101 -4.44 -3.16 -9.53
N LEU A 102 -3.69 -4.08 -8.96
CA LEU A 102 -3.99 -5.50 -9.12
C LEU A 102 -5.09 -5.90 -8.12
N ILE A 103 -5.94 -6.79 -8.54
CA ILE A 103 -7.00 -7.34 -7.71
C ILE A 103 -6.78 -8.83 -7.61
N PHE A 104 -6.61 -9.34 -6.40
CA PHE A 104 -6.52 -10.78 -6.19
C PHE A 104 -6.93 -11.15 -4.76
N ASP A 105 -7.07 -12.46 -4.53
CA ASP A 105 -7.52 -12.97 -3.25
C ASP A 105 -6.45 -12.82 -2.18
N LEU A 106 -6.75 -12.04 -1.13
CA LEU A 106 -5.88 -11.84 0.03
C LEU A 106 -6.29 -12.69 1.23
N SER A 107 -7.19 -13.66 1.07
CA SER A 107 -7.72 -14.41 2.21
C SER A 107 -6.64 -15.15 3.01
N HIS A 108 -5.62 -15.69 2.34
CA HIS A 108 -4.51 -16.37 3.03
C HIS A 108 -3.68 -15.39 3.87
N ILE A 109 -3.47 -14.19 3.40
CA ILE A 109 -2.76 -13.13 4.15
C ILE A 109 -3.58 -12.74 5.37
N ASN A 110 -4.87 -12.50 5.18
CA ASN A 110 -5.75 -12.09 6.28
C ASN A 110 -5.94 -13.19 7.33
N ARG A 111 -5.91 -14.45 6.91
CA ARG A 111 -5.91 -15.57 7.89
C ARG A 111 -4.64 -15.57 8.72
N ALA A 112 -3.49 -15.37 8.10
CA ALA A 112 -2.22 -15.29 8.82
C ALA A 112 -2.21 -14.12 9.80
N LEU A 113 -2.72 -12.97 9.40
CA LEU A 113 -2.85 -11.81 10.30
C LEU A 113 -3.78 -12.11 11.49
N ALA A 114 -4.90 -12.76 11.24
CA ALA A 114 -5.88 -13.10 12.28
C ALA A 114 -5.28 -14.04 13.34
N GLU A 115 -4.38 -14.92 12.96
CA GLU A 115 -3.68 -15.81 13.92
C GLU A 115 -2.86 -15.03 14.94
N PHE A 116 -2.43 -13.82 14.60
CA PHE A 116 -1.72 -12.91 15.49
C PHE A 116 -2.63 -11.84 16.12
N GLY A 117 -3.95 -12.00 15.97
CA GLY A 117 -4.90 -11.05 16.52
C GLY A 117 -4.99 -9.73 15.76
N ALA A 118 -4.45 -9.67 14.56
CA ALA A 118 -4.47 -8.46 13.76
C ALA A 118 -5.74 -8.36 12.90
N GLU A 119 -6.21 -7.13 12.71
CA GLU A 119 -7.35 -6.84 11.85
C GLU A 119 -7.01 -7.14 10.39
N PRO A 120 -8.00 -7.48 9.56
CA PRO A 120 -7.75 -7.71 8.15
C PRO A 120 -7.31 -6.46 7.42
N VAL A 121 -6.59 -6.66 6.33
CA VAL A 121 -6.19 -5.59 5.42
C VAL A 121 -6.98 -5.71 4.12
N GLN A 122 -7.23 -4.57 3.49
CA GLN A 122 -7.95 -4.50 2.24
C GLN A 122 -7.01 -4.52 1.04
N GLY A 123 -5.72 -4.29 1.26
CA GLY A 123 -4.77 -4.29 0.18
C GLY A 123 -3.32 -4.20 0.65
N ILE A 124 -2.44 -4.04 -0.32
CA ILE A 124 -0.99 -3.95 -0.12
C ILE A 124 -0.47 -2.77 -0.92
N ILE A 125 0.30 -1.90 -0.27
CA ILE A 125 1.04 -0.83 -0.95
C ILE A 125 2.41 -1.41 -1.31
N GLY A 126 2.69 -1.48 -2.59
CA GLY A 126 3.90 -2.13 -3.11
C GLY A 126 4.96 -1.17 -3.62
N ALA A 127 6.00 -1.76 -4.20
CA ALA A 127 7.17 -1.04 -4.66
C ALA A 127 6.86 -0.06 -5.81
N ASP A 128 5.83 -0.30 -6.59
CA ASP A 128 5.42 0.61 -7.67
C ASP A 128 5.14 2.03 -7.14
N ILE A 129 4.40 2.13 -6.03
CA ILE A 129 4.11 3.41 -5.38
C ILE A 129 5.35 3.95 -4.69
N LEU A 130 6.06 3.09 -3.97
CA LEU A 130 7.23 3.51 -3.21
C LEU A 130 8.33 4.08 -4.10
N LEU A 131 8.56 3.47 -5.25
CA LEU A 131 9.52 3.99 -6.24
C LEU A 131 9.03 5.31 -6.86
N LYS A 132 7.76 5.36 -7.24
CA LYS A 132 7.18 6.56 -7.85
C LYS A 132 7.30 7.78 -6.95
N LYS A 133 7.13 7.60 -5.65
CA LYS A 133 7.16 8.66 -4.65
C LYS A 133 8.47 8.73 -3.87
N LYS A 134 9.50 8.05 -4.35
CA LYS A 134 10.85 8.05 -3.75
C LYS A 134 10.81 7.87 -2.24
N ALA A 135 10.10 6.84 -1.81
CA ALA A 135 9.78 6.59 -0.41
C ALA A 135 11.00 6.39 0.46
N VAL A 136 10.91 6.89 1.69
CA VAL A 136 11.87 6.60 2.76
C VAL A 136 11.08 5.98 3.90
N ILE A 137 11.51 4.82 4.36
CA ILE A 137 10.87 4.12 5.47
C ILE A 137 11.78 4.25 6.69
N ASP A 138 11.25 4.85 7.75
CA ASP A 138 11.97 5.05 9.00
C ASP A 138 11.42 4.06 10.03
N TYR A 139 12.15 2.97 10.25
CA TYR A 139 11.77 1.97 11.24
C TYR A 139 11.86 2.50 12.67
N ALA A 140 12.82 3.38 12.93
CA ALA A 140 13.02 3.91 14.29
C ALA A 140 11.83 4.72 14.78
N GLN A 141 11.19 5.47 13.88
CA GLN A 141 10.07 6.35 14.22
C GLN A 141 8.73 5.85 13.66
N SER A 142 8.72 4.72 12.97
CA SER A 142 7.53 4.16 12.30
C SER A 142 6.86 5.19 11.39
N GLN A 143 7.64 5.74 10.48
CA GLN A 143 7.17 6.75 9.54
C GLN A 143 7.49 6.35 8.11
N LEU A 144 6.56 6.63 7.23
CA LEU A 144 6.76 6.55 5.79
C LEU A 144 6.82 7.98 5.26
N TYR A 145 7.88 8.29 4.51
CA TYR A 145 8.00 9.58 3.86
C TYR A 145 7.82 9.39 2.37
N LEU A 146 6.93 10.17 1.79
CA LEU A 146 6.65 10.15 0.35
C LEU A 146 6.88 11.54 -0.21
N GLN A 147 7.53 11.61 -1.36
CA GLN A 147 7.71 12.87 -2.03
C GLN A 147 6.36 13.38 -2.54
N HIS A 148 6.04 14.62 -2.24
CA HIS A 148 4.71 15.19 -2.50
C HIS A 148 4.41 15.31 -3.99
N ARG A 149 5.42 15.54 -4.82
CA ARG A 149 5.27 15.75 -6.26
C ARG A 149 5.44 14.48 -7.07
#